data_62f99add2a85941c610b9338d86bcdef
#
_entry.id   62f99add2a85941c610b9338d86bcdef
#
_cell.length_a   1.000
_cell.length_b   1.000
_cell.length_c   1.000
_cell.angle_alpha   90.00
_cell.angle_beta   90.00
_cell.angle_gamma   90.00
#
_symmetry.space_group_name_H-M   'P 1'
#
loop_
_entity.id
_entity.type
_entity.pdbx_description
1 polymer ?
#
loop_
_entity_poly.entity_id
_entity_poly.type
_entity_poly.pdbx_seq_one_letter_code
_entity_poly.pdbx_strand_id
1 'polypeptide(L)'
;EDVALAAYIDDPGHGSYALEDVTARYIFGKKVEGAEAVDALVKIFQEYLQVKEQDTLYKNLEMPVAKVLATMEFNGVKPDMELLDQLSKDMSFRIKKLEKDAVEQAGEEFNLKSPKQLGVVLFEHLGLPVIKKTKTGYSTDVKVLEELEGKHPLIGTILEHRKLAKLQSTYIDGLKPLKNVVTGRIHTRFQQTVTVTGRLSSTDPNMQNIP
;
A
#
# COMPACT_ATOMS: atom_id res chain seq x y z
N GLU A 1 -6.42 -23.59 15.17
CA GLU A 1 -7.50 -22.60 14.86
C GLU A 1 -6.99 -21.19 15.12
N ASP A 2 -7.52 -20.22 14.39
CA ASP A 2 -7.15 -18.79 14.46
C ASP A 2 -8.41 -17.97 14.74
N VAL A 3 -8.53 -17.41 15.93
CA VAL A 3 -9.72 -16.67 16.35
C VAL A 3 -9.82 -15.29 15.70
N ALA A 4 -8.69 -14.68 15.33
CA ALA A 4 -8.69 -13.41 14.60
C ALA A 4 -9.24 -13.59 13.18
N LEU A 5 -8.82 -14.67 12.52
CA LEU A 5 -9.31 -15.03 11.18
C LEU A 5 -10.79 -15.42 11.20
N ALA A 6 -11.22 -16.18 12.23
CA ALA A 6 -12.64 -16.52 12.40
C ALA A 6 -13.50 -15.26 12.62
N ALA A 7 -13.04 -14.34 13.47
CA ALA A 7 -13.72 -13.06 13.70
C ALA A 7 -13.78 -12.17 12.46
N TYR A 8 -12.73 -12.18 11.64
CA TYR A 8 -12.70 -11.46 10.37
C TYR A 8 -13.71 -12.02 9.36
N ILE A 9 -13.82 -13.35 9.25
CA ILE A 9 -14.82 -13.98 8.37
C ILE A 9 -16.25 -13.64 8.82
N ASP A 10 -16.47 -13.60 10.14
CA ASP A 10 -17.77 -13.25 10.72
C ASP A 10 -18.16 -11.80 10.48
N ASP A 11 -17.20 -10.87 10.62
CA ASP A 11 -17.38 -9.42 10.43
C ASP A 11 -16.14 -8.77 9.80
N PRO A 12 -15.99 -8.78 8.46
CA PRO A 12 -14.80 -8.24 7.79
C PRO A 12 -14.70 -6.71 7.81
N GLY A 13 -15.75 -6.01 8.24
CA GLY A 13 -15.78 -4.54 8.34
C GLY A 13 -15.21 -3.98 9.64
N HIS A 14 -14.81 -4.81 10.57
CA HIS A 14 -14.32 -4.35 11.86
C HIS A 14 -12.87 -3.85 11.81
N GLY A 15 -12.60 -2.78 12.56
CA GLY A 15 -11.30 -2.08 12.49
C GLY A 15 -10.13 -2.81 13.16
N SER A 16 -10.39 -3.82 14.03
CA SER A 16 -9.36 -4.58 14.74
C SER A 16 -9.81 -6.02 15.03
N TYR A 17 -8.86 -6.94 14.91
CA TYR A 17 -9.00 -8.37 15.25
C TYR A 17 -7.96 -8.81 16.28
N ALA A 18 -7.42 -7.87 17.06
CA ALA A 18 -6.60 -8.18 18.23
C ALA A 18 -7.41 -8.99 19.25
N LEU A 19 -6.75 -9.88 19.98
CA LEU A 19 -7.43 -10.80 20.90
C LEU A 19 -8.35 -10.08 21.90
N GLU A 20 -7.90 -8.96 22.43
CA GLU A 20 -8.64 -8.14 23.38
C GLU A 20 -9.94 -7.60 22.78
N ASP A 21 -9.87 -7.11 21.53
CA ASP A 21 -11.01 -6.52 20.83
C ASP A 21 -12.02 -7.62 20.42
N VAL A 22 -11.52 -8.77 19.96
CA VAL A 22 -12.36 -9.93 19.65
C VAL A 22 -13.03 -10.45 20.92
N THR A 23 -12.28 -10.56 22.02
CA THR A 23 -12.83 -10.99 23.33
C THR A 23 -13.94 -10.06 23.79
N ALA A 24 -13.72 -8.75 23.72
CA ALA A 24 -14.72 -7.76 24.14
C ALA A 24 -16.02 -7.81 23.33
N ARG A 25 -15.93 -8.21 22.05
CA ARG A 25 -17.11 -8.32 21.15
C ARG A 25 -17.93 -9.60 21.36
N TYR A 26 -17.29 -10.70 21.65
CA TYR A 26 -17.95 -12.02 21.63
C TYR A 26 -18.12 -12.65 23.00
N ILE A 27 -17.40 -12.18 24.05
CA ILE A 27 -17.51 -12.71 25.41
C ILE A 27 -18.06 -11.64 26.35
N PHE A 28 -19.29 -11.85 26.82
CA PHE A 28 -19.98 -10.93 27.71
C PHE A 28 -19.99 -11.44 29.15
N GLY A 29 -19.93 -10.51 30.12
CA GLY A 29 -20.16 -10.80 31.54
C GLY A 29 -19.03 -11.50 32.28
N LYS A 30 -17.92 -11.85 31.62
CA LYS A 30 -16.74 -12.49 32.22
C LYS A 30 -15.47 -11.85 31.66
N LYS A 31 -14.56 -11.49 32.56
CA LYS A 31 -13.22 -11.07 32.15
C LYS A 31 -12.37 -12.32 31.92
N VAL A 32 -11.96 -12.55 30.68
CA VAL A 32 -11.06 -13.63 30.28
C VAL A 32 -9.92 -13.04 29.43
N GLU A 33 -8.72 -13.59 29.55
CA GLU A 33 -7.53 -13.08 28.88
C GLU A 33 -6.65 -14.26 28.40
N GLY A 34 -5.74 -13.98 27.44
CA GLY A 34 -4.75 -14.94 26.97
C GLY A 34 -5.36 -16.26 26.47
N ALA A 35 -4.84 -17.38 26.91
CA ALA A 35 -5.26 -18.70 26.44
C ALA A 35 -6.72 -19.06 26.80
N GLU A 36 -7.23 -18.57 27.95
CA GLU A 36 -8.63 -18.79 28.35
C GLU A 36 -9.58 -18.08 27.36
N ALA A 37 -9.25 -16.85 26.93
CA ALA A 37 -10.02 -16.13 25.94
C ALA A 37 -10.01 -16.87 24.59
N VAL A 38 -8.87 -17.37 24.15
CA VAL A 38 -8.75 -18.13 22.90
C VAL A 38 -9.63 -19.40 22.94
N ASP A 39 -9.57 -20.19 24.02
CA ASP A 39 -10.38 -21.40 24.15
C ASP A 39 -11.88 -21.11 24.12
N ALA A 40 -12.30 -20.04 24.80
CA ALA A 40 -13.71 -19.63 24.79
C ALA A 40 -14.16 -19.16 23.39
N LEU A 41 -13.34 -18.34 22.71
CA LEU A 41 -13.63 -17.84 21.37
C LEU A 41 -13.67 -18.94 20.32
N VAL A 42 -12.79 -19.94 20.41
CA VAL A 42 -12.81 -21.10 19.51
C VAL A 42 -14.19 -21.78 19.54
N LYS A 43 -14.75 -22.03 20.73
CA LYS A 43 -16.07 -22.67 20.90
C LYS A 43 -17.18 -21.80 20.29
N ILE A 44 -17.15 -20.49 20.54
CA ILE A 44 -18.11 -19.54 19.99
C ILE A 44 -18.06 -19.54 18.46
N PHE A 45 -16.85 -19.43 17.88
CA PHE A 45 -16.72 -19.37 16.42
C PHE A 45 -17.01 -20.69 15.72
N GLN A 46 -16.80 -21.83 16.36
CA GLN A 46 -17.24 -23.11 15.81
C GLN A 46 -18.76 -23.14 15.57
N GLU A 47 -19.55 -22.61 16.50
CA GLU A 47 -21.00 -22.49 16.32
C GLU A 47 -21.37 -21.41 15.31
N TYR A 48 -20.79 -20.21 15.39
CA TYR A 48 -21.11 -19.09 14.51
C TYR A 48 -20.81 -19.37 13.04
N LEU A 49 -19.67 -19.94 12.74
CA LEU A 49 -19.27 -20.27 11.38
C LEU A 49 -20.16 -21.36 10.77
N GLN A 50 -20.63 -22.31 11.57
CA GLN A 50 -21.61 -23.32 11.12
C GLN A 50 -22.96 -22.70 10.82
N VAL A 51 -23.50 -21.89 11.74
CA VAL A 51 -24.81 -21.24 11.58
C VAL A 51 -24.82 -20.31 10.36
N LYS A 52 -23.71 -19.63 10.08
CA LYS A 52 -23.56 -18.74 8.92
C LYS A 52 -23.10 -19.44 7.63
N GLU A 53 -22.97 -20.76 7.65
CA GLU A 53 -22.45 -21.55 6.51
C GLU A 53 -21.06 -21.15 6.02
N GLN A 54 -20.23 -20.59 6.93
CA GLN A 54 -18.87 -20.09 6.65
C GLN A 54 -17.77 -21.08 7.08
N ASP A 55 -18.13 -22.20 7.69
CA ASP A 55 -17.19 -23.20 8.21
C ASP A 55 -16.28 -23.78 7.11
N THR A 56 -16.84 -24.03 5.92
CA THR A 56 -16.08 -24.49 4.75
C THR A 56 -15.07 -23.46 4.27
N LEU A 57 -15.44 -22.17 4.23
CA LEU A 57 -14.54 -21.08 3.89
C LEU A 57 -13.38 -21.02 4.87
N TYR A 58 -13.65 -21.04 6.17
CA TYR A 58 -12.65 -21.00 7.21
C TYR A 58 -11.68 -22.17 7.14
N LYS A 59 -12.21 -23.42 7.15
CA LYS A 59 -11.38 -24.65 7.25
C LYS A 59 -10.66 -25.00 5.95
N ASN A 60 -11.32 -24.83 4.81
CA ASN A 60 -10.83 -25.33 3.52
C ASN A 60 -10.12 -24.29 2.68
N LEU A 61 -10.27 -23.00 3.00
CA LEU A 61 -9.60 -21.92 2.28
C LEU A 61 -8.70 -21.10 3.20
N GLU A 62 -9.26 -20.38 4.18
CA GLU A 62 -8.51 -19.36 4.93
C GLU A 62 -7.41 -19.95 5.82
N MET A 63 -7.70 -21.03 6.55
CA MET A 63 -6.69 -21.70 7.38
C MET A 63 -5.55 -22.35 6.56
N PRO A 64 -5.80 -23.04 5.43
CA PRO A 64 -4.74 -23.47 4.51
C PRO A 64 -3.93 -22.31 3.93
N VAL A 65 -4.58 -21.20 3.54
CA VAL A 65 -3.90 -20.01 3.02
C VAL A 65 -2.95 -19.44 4.07
N ALA A 66 -3.34 -19.33 5.34
CA ALA A 66 -2.46 -18.86 6.41
C ALA A 66 -1.14 -19.66 6.47
N LYS A 67 -1.18 -20.99 6.30
CA LYS A 67 0.03 -21.82 6.26
C LYS A 67 0.91 -21.56 5.05
N VAL A 68 0.29 -21.34 3.88
CA VAL A 68 1.02 -20.99 2.65
C VAL A 68 1.69 -19.63 2.83
N LEU A 69 0.97 -18.63 3.34
CA LEU A 69 1.51 -17.30 3.58
C LEU A 69 2.68 -17.32 4.58
N ALA A 70 2.57 -18.05 5.68
CA ALA A 70 3.68 -18.23 6.62
C ALA A 70 4.94 -18.83 5.95
N THR A 71 4.75 -19.79 5.03
CA THR A 71 5.86 -20.37 4.25
C THR A 71 6.45 -19.35 3.28
N MET A 72 5.61 -18.54 2.63
CA MET A 72 6.06 -17.46 1.73
C MET A 72 6.84 -16.38 2.49
N GLU A 73 6.37 -15.97 3.66
CA GLU A 73 7.07 -15.03 4.54
C GLU A 73 8.43 -15.56 4.99
N PHE A 74 8.49 -16.83 5.41
CA PHE A 74 9.71 -17.49 5.82
C PHE A 74 10.72 -17.57 4.68
N ASN A 75 10.26 -17.99 3.51
CA ASN A 75 11.12 -18.11 2.32
C ASN A 75 11.57 -16.75 1.79
N GLY A 76 10.71 -15.73 1.80
CA GLY A 76 10.96 -14.43 1.22
C GLY A 76 11.22 -14.45 -0.28
N VAL A 77 11.52 -13.29 -0.86
CA VAL A 77 11.80 -13.10 -2.29
C VAL A 77 13.25 -12.66 -2.48
N LYS A 78 13.98 -13.29 -3.40
CA LYS A 78 15.36 -12.91 -3.74
C LYS A 78 15.33 -11.75 -4.74
N PRO A 79 15.75 -10.53 -4.37
CA PRO A 79 15.86 -9.43 -5.31
C PRO A 79 17.11 -9.55 -6.16
N ASP A 80 17.04 -9.15 -7.42
CA ASP A 80 18.19 -8.93 -8.27
C ASP A 80 18.75 -7.52 -8.00
N MET A 81 19.78 -7.44 -7.17
CA MET A 81 20.35 -6.18 -6.73
C MET A 81 21.08 -5.44 -7.85
N GLU A 82 21.71 -6.18 -8.79
CA GLU A 82 22.44 -5.57 -9.92
C GLU A 82 21.46 -4.90 -10.87
N LEU A 83 20.35 -5.59 -11.19
CA LEU A 83 19.29 -5.02 -11.99
C LEU A 83 18.64 -3.81 -11.31
N LEU A 84 18.38 -3.87 -10.00
CA LEU A 84 17.83 -2.72 -9.25
C LEU A 84 18.78 -1.53 -9.28
N ASP A 85 20.09 -1.74 -9.21
CA ASP A 85 21.08 -0.67 -9.29
C ASP A 85 21.16 -0.05 -10.69
N GLN A 86 21.06 -0.86 -11.75
CA GLN A 86 20.99 -0.35 -13.11
C GLN A 86 19.71 0.47 -13.33
N LEU A 87 18.55 -0.07 -12.95
CA LEU A 87 17.27 0.64 -13.05
C LEU A 87 17.29 1.97 -12.26
N SER A 88 17.90 1.99 -11.06
CA SER A 88 18.02 3.22 -10.27
C SER A 88 18.82 4.29 -10.98
N LYS A 89 19.94 3.91 -11.62
CA LYS A 89 20.78 4.85 -12.39
C LYS A 89 20.03 5.40 -13.61
N ASP A 90 19.39 4.52 -14.37
CA ASP A 90 18.64 4.89 -15.57
C ASP A 90 17.46 5.82 -15.23
N MET A 91 16.71 5.48 -14.18
CA MET A 91 15.60 6.34 -13.72
C MET A 91 16.09 7.68 -13.20
N SER A 92 17.20 7.71 -12.44
CA SER A 92 17.80 8.97 -11.96
C SER A 92 18.20 9.88 -13.12
N PHE A 93 18.75 9.32 -14.19
CA PHE A 93 19.10 10.08 -15.39
C PHE A 93 17.86 10.66 -16.08
N ARG A 94 16.82 9.83 -16.26
CA ARG A 94 15.56 10.27 -16.87
C ARG A 94 14.84 11.32 -16.03
N ILE A 95 14.79 11.15 -14.72
CA ILE A 95 14.18 12.12 -13.79
C ILE A 95 14.88 13.47 -13.87
N LYS A 96 16.22 13.49 -13.85
CA LYS A 96 16.99 14.74 -13.99
C LYS A 96 16.75 15.42 -15.34
N LYS A 97 16.61 14.64 -16.41
CA LYS A 97 16.26 15.19 -17.72
C LYS A 97 14.88 15.84 -17.70
N LEU A 98 13.88 15.16 -17.13
CA LEU A 98 12.52 15.71 -17.01
C LEU A 98 12.48 16.96 -16.10
N GLU A 99 13.29 17.02 -15.05
CA GLU A 99 13.43 18.22 -14.22
C GLU A 99 13.96 19.41 -15.03
N LYS A 100 14.96 19.17 -15.88
CA LYS A 100 15.49 20.20 -16.78
C LYS A 100 14.46 20.63 -17.85
N ASP A 101 13.86 19.65 -18.51
CA ASP A 101 12.84 19.92 -19.55
C ASP A 101 11.65 20.70 -18.95
N ALA A 102 11.27 20.43 -17.70
CA ALA A 102 10.21 21.15 -17.02
C ALA A 102 10.55 22.62 -16.76
N VAL A 103 11.77 22.92 -16.34
CA VAL A 103 12.25 24.31 -16.16
C VAL A 103 12.27 25.06 -17.50
N GLU A 104 12.75 24.43 -18.56
CA GLU A 104 12.75 25.01 -19.90
C GLU A 104 11.31 25.29 -20.40
N GLN A 105 10.38 24.37 -20.18
CA GLN A 105 8.97 24.51 -20.57
C GLN A 105 8.21 25.56 -19.74
N ALA A 106 8.56 25.71 -18.47
CA ALA A 106 7.98 26.72 -17.60
C ALA A 106 8.55 28.11 -17.81
N GLY A 107 9.78 28.23 -18.35
CA GLY A 107 10.50 29.49 -18.52
C GLY A 107 11.09 30.03 -17.20
N GLU A 108 11.03 29.29 -16.10
CA GLU A 108 11.54 29.67 -14.79
C GLU A 108 11.97 28.47 -13.95
N GLU A 109 12.82 28.71 -12.95
CA GLU A 109 13.23 27.67 -12.00
C GLU A 109 12.16 27.45 -10.93
N PHE A 110 11.78 26.19 -10.71
CA PHE A 110 10.87 25.79 -9.65
C PHE A 110 11.12 24.32 -9.24
N ASN A 111 10.60 23.93 -8.09
CA ASN A 111 10.70 22.56 -7.59
C ASN A 111 9.45 21.75 -7.98
N LEU A 112 9.59 20.81 -8.94
CA LEU A 112 8.53 19.89 -9.36
C LEU A 112 7.94 19.06 -8.19
N LYS A 113 8.74 18.83 -7.15
CA LYS A 113 8.31 18.07 -5.95
C LYS A 113 7.50 18.93 -4.97
N SER A 114 7.40 20.26 -5.20
CA SER A 114 6.61 21.16 -4.36
C SER A 114 5.24 21.43 -5.00
N PRO A 115 4.14 20.87 -4.48
CA PRO A 115 2.80 21.13 -5.02
C PRO A 115 2.43 22.63 -5.02
N LYS A 116 2.95 23.38 -4.04
CA LYS A 116 2.70 24.82 -3.94
C LYS A 116 3.36 25.59 -5.09
N GLN A 117 4.66 25.37 -5.34
CA GLN A 117 5.37 26.05 -6.43
C GLN A 117 4.79 25.63 -7.79
N LEU A 118 4.56 24.34 -7.97
CA LEU A 118 3.93 23.83 -9.17
C LEU A 118 2.55 24.44 -9.44
N GLY A 119 1.73 24.60 -8.40
CA GLY A 119 0.43 25.26 -8.53
C GLY A 119 0.53 26.72 -8.99
N VAL A 120 1.51 27.48 -8.49
CA VAL A 120 1.78 28.87 -8.93
C VAL A 120 2.19 28.88 -10.40
N VAL A 121 3.17 28.05 -10.78
CA VAL A 121 3.64 27.97 -12.19
C VAL A 121 2.50 27.63 -13.13
N LEU A 122 1.71 26.60 -12.83
CA LEU A 122 0.65 26.14 -13.72
C LEU A 122 -0.51 27.13 -13.84
N PHE A 123 -0.99 27.68 -12.73
CA PHE A 123 -2.25 28.40 -12.69
C PHE A 123 -2.10 29.94 -12.67
N GLU A 124 -0.96 30.46 -12.19
CA GLU A 124 -0.72 31.90 -12.13
C GLU A 124 0.20 32.36 -13.28
N HIS A 125 1.31 31.66 -13.54
CA HIS A 125 2.27 32.07 -14.55
C HIS A 125 1.88 31.60 -15.96
N LEU A 126 1.53 30.31 -16.11
CA LEU A 126 1.10 29.76 -17.41
C LEU A 126 -0.40 29.94 -17.67
N GLY A 127 -1.17 30.45 -16.70
CA GLY A 127 -2.59 30.79 -16.90
C GLY A 127 -3.49 29.58 -17.22
N LEU A 128 -3.11 28.38 -16.86
CA LEU A 128 -3.95 27.20 -17.12
C LEU A 128 -5.24 27.24 -16.30
N PRO A 129 -6.34 26.65 -16.78
CA PRO A 129 -7.62 26.67 -16.08
C PRO A 129 -7.53 25.93 -14.74
N VAL A 130 -8.03 26.57 -13.68
CA VAL A 130 -8.07 25.98 -12.34
C VAL A 130 -9.22 24.98 -12.26
N ILE A 131 -8.90 23.69 -12.21
CA ILE A 131 -9.90 22.62 -12.11
C ILE A 131 -10.37 22.44 -10.66
N LYS A 132 -9.43 22.45 -9.68
CA LYS A 132 -9.74 22.21 -8.28
C LYS A 132 -8.83 23.00 -7.35
N LYS A 133 -9.41 23.54 -6.27
CA LYS A 133 -8.66 24.15 -5.16
C LYS A 133 -8.69 23.28 -3.91
N THR A 134 -7.66 23.37 -3.10
CA THR A 134 -7.55 22.78 -1.76
C THR A 134 -7.65 23.89 -0.71
N LYS A 135 -7.70 23.50 0.56
CA LYS A 135 -7.66 24.50 1.67
C LYS A 135 -6.37 25.35 1.69
N THR A 136 -5.30 24.85 1.08
CA THR A 136 -3.96 25.47 1.11
C THR A 136 -3.49 26.01 -0.24
N GLY A 137 -4.33 25.98 -1.28
CA GLY A 137 -3.98 26.49 -2.62
C GLY A 137 -4.57 25.64 -3.76
N TYR A 138 -3.86 25.62 -4.89
CA TYR A 138 -4.26 24.85 -6.07
C TYR A 138 -4.01 23.35 -5.89
N SER A 139 -4.95 22.53 -6.36
CA SER A 139 -4.72 21.09 -6.44
C SER A 139 -3.88 20.76 -7.67
N THR A 140 -2.83 20.01 -7.46
CA THR A 140 -1.99 19.42 -8.52
C THR A 140 -2.08 17.89 -8.50
N ASP A 141 -3.20 17.33 -8.05
CA ASP A 141 -3.44 15.88 -8.04
C ASP A 141 -3.35 15.29 -9.45
N VAL A 142 -3.05 14.00 -9.54
CA VAL A 142 -2.93 13.31 -10.84
C VAL A 142 -4.17 13.52 -11.70
N LYS A 143 -5.38 13.41 -11.14
CA LYS A 143 -6.64 13.64 -11.87
C LYS A 143 -6.76 15.04 -12.45
N VAL A 144 -6.34 16.06 -11.68
CA VAL A 144 -6.32 17.45 -12.13
C VAL A 144 -5.33 17.64 -13.28
N LEU A 145 -4.16 17.01 -13.21
CA LEU A 145 -3.16 17.09 -14.28
C LEU A 145 -3.61 16.32 -15.53
N GLU A 146 -4.25 15.17 -15.38
CA GLU A 146 -4.83 14.40 -16.50
C GLU A 146 -5.90 15.23 -17.25
N GLU A 147 -6.75 15.99 -16.54
CA GLU A 147 -7.73 16.91 -17.17
C GLU A 147 -7.07 18.10 -17.91
N LEU A 148 -5.84 18.42 -17.55
CA LEU A 148 -5.03 19.45 -18.21
C LEU A 148 -4.15 18.90 -19.33
N GLU A 149 -4.13 17.59 -19.56
CA GLU A 149 -3.31 16.96 -20.58
C GLU A 149 -3.60 17.56 -21.97
N GLY A 150 -2.56 17.80 -22.73
CA GLY A 150 -2.66 18.46 -24.06
C GLY A 150 -2.79 19.98 -24.02
N LYS A 151 -3.02 20.62 -22.86
CA LYS A 151 -3.10 22.08 -22.77
C LYS A 151 -1.74 22.78 -22.70
N HIS A 152 -0.74 22.09 -22.17
CA HIS A 152 0.64 22.58 -22.13
C HIS A 152 1.62 21.41 -22.05
N PRO A 153 2.79 21.44 -22.72
CA PRO A 153 3.76 20.34 -22.72
C PRO A 153 4.23 19.96 -21.30
N LEU A 154 4.36 20.95 -20.42
CA LEU A 154 4.78 20.77 -19.03
C LEU A 154 3.91 19.74 -18.27
N ILE A 155 2.63 19.60 -18.60
CA ILE A 155 1.73 18.66 -17.91
C ILE A 155 2.20 17.22 -18.12
N GLY A 156 2.49 16.83 -19.35
CA GLY A 156 3.01 15.48 -19.65
C GLY A 156 4.35 15.22 -18.95
N THR A 157 5.24 16.22 -18.95
CA THR A 157 6.54 16.15 -18.24
C THR A 157 6.37 15.92 -16.74
N ILE A 158 5.43 16.63 -16.09
CA ILE A 158 5.13 16.46 -14.66
C ILE A 158 4.57 15.08 -14.37
N LEU A 159 3.62 14.59 -15.17
CA LEU A 159 3.03 13.28 -15.00
C LEU A 159 4.07 12.17 -15.13
N GLU A 160 4.94 12.24 -16.14
CA GLU A 160 6.02 11.26 -16.31
C GLU A 160 7.05 11.36 -15.19
N HIS A 161 7.46 12.57 -14.80
CA HIS A 161 8.36 12.76 -13.67
C HIS A 161 7.82 12.13 -12.38
N ARG A 162 6.56 12.37 -12.03
CA ARG A 162 5.93 11.80 -10.83
C ARG A 162 5.87 10.29 -10.88
N LYS A 163 5.52 9.72 -12.04
CA LYS A 163 5.51 8.27 -12.26
C LYS A 163 6.88 7.66 -12.00
N LEU A 164 7.92 8.18 -12.64
CA LEU A 164 9.28 7.67 -12.49
C LEU A 164 9.84 7.90 -11.08
N ALA A 165 9.62 9.07 -10.49
CA ALA A 165 10.07 9.38 -9.13
C ALA A 165 9.43 8.43 -8.09
N LYS A 166 8.14 8.11 -8.24
CA LYS A 166 7.46 7.14 -7.38
C LYS A 166 7.99 5.73 -7.57
N LEU A 167 8.19 5.30 -8.82
CA LEU A 167 8.78 4.00 -9.14
C LEU A 167 10.17 3.85 -8.51
N GLN A 168 11.01 4.83 -8.70
CA GLN A 168 12.36 4.82 -8.15
C GLN A 168 12.35 4.79 -6.62
N SER A 169 11.69 5.75 -5.99
CA SER A 169 11.76 5.90 -4.53
C SER A 169 11.09 4.76 -3.77
N THR A 170 9.93 4.27 -4.27
CA THR A 170 9.13 3.28 -3.54
C THR A 170 9.57 1.85 -3.85
N TYR A 171 9.80 1.54 -5.13
CA TYR A 171 9.97 0.14 -5.56
C TYR A 171 11.43 -0.22 -5.86
N ILE A 172 12.27 0.72 -6.26
CA ILE A 172 13.68 0.41 -6.53
C ILE A 172 14.52 0.72 -5.29
N ASP A 173 14.64 2.00 -4.95
CA ASP A 173 15.50 2.43 -3.83
C ASP A 173 14.89 2.06 -2.48
N GLY A 174 13.55 2.01 -2.37
CA GLY A 174 12.85 1.61 -1.16
C GLY A 174 13.00 0.12 -0.81
N LEU A 175 13.19 -0.76 -1.80
CA LEU A 175 13.36 -2.20 -1.56
C LEU A 175 14.79 -2.60 -1.22
N LYS A 176 15.79 -1.87 -1.71
CA LYS A 176 17.21 -2.22 -1.51
C LYS A 176 17.62 -2.38 -0.04
N PRO A 177 17.28 -1.46 0.90
CA PRO A 177 17.66 -1.57 2.30
C PRO A 177 16.91 -2.69 3.04
N LEU A 178 15.84 -3.24 2.48
CA LEU A 178 15.02 -4.28 3.11
C LEU A 178 15.54 -5.69 2.86
N LYS A 179 16.60 -5.84 2.06
CA LYS A 179 17.28 -7.12 1.87
C LYS A 179 17.90 -7.56 3.19
N ASN A 180 17.45 -8.69 3.69
CA ASN A 180 18.03 -9.30 4.89
C ASN A 180 19.47 -9.75 4.61
N VAL A 181 20.39 -9.37 5.49
CA VAL A 181 21.83 -9.62 5.31
C VAL A 181 22.20 -11.10 5.43
N VAL A 182 21.41 -11.88 6.16
CA VAL A 182 21.65 -13.32 6.40
C VAL A 182 21.09 -14.16 5.26
N THR A 183 19.81 -13.92 4.90
CA THR A 183 19.11 -14.72 3.89
C THR A 183 19.35 -14.23 2.47
N GLY A 184 19.77 -12.97 2.30
CA GLY A 184 19.88 -12.30 1.02
C GLY A 184 18.53 -12.00 0.34
N ARG A 185 17.43 -12.14 1.08
CA ARG A 185 16.05 -12.06 0.60
C ARG A 185 15.28 -10.94 1.27
N ILE A 186 14.19 -10.52 0.67
CA ILE A 186 13.22 -9.59 1.26
C ILE A 186 12.07 -10.45 1.82
N HIS A 187 11.73 -10.23 3.08
CA HIS A 187 10.64 -10.92 3.77
C HIS A 187 9.53 -9.90 4.04
N THR A 188 8.42 -10.04 3.34
CA THR A 188 7.20 -9.27 3.58
C THR A 188 6.35 -9.96 4.64
N ARG A 189 5.36 -9.25 5.18
CA ARG A 189 4.30 -9.83 6.02
C ARG A 189 2.98 -9.78 5.28
N PHE A 190 2.31 -10.92 5.18
CA PHE A 190 0.97 -11.00 4.60
C PHE A 190 -0.10 -10.90 5.68
N GLN A 191 -1.18 -10.22 5.35
CA GLN A 191 -2.31 -10.02 6.25
C GLN A 191 -3.61 -10.43 5.55
N GLN A 192 -4.35 -11.34 6.19
CA GLN A 192 -5.64 -11.84 5.69
C GLN A 192 -6.82 -11.03 6.20
N THR A 193 -6.66 -10.25 7.29
CA THR A 193 -7.74 -9.62 8.05
C THR A 193 -7.84 -8.10 7.88
N VAL A 194 -7.25 -7.52 6.82
CA VAL A 194 -7.17 -6.05 6.66
C VAL A 194 -8.22 -5.51 5.71
N THR A 195 -8.51 -6.23 4.62
CA THR A 195 -9.40 -5.72 3.58
C THR A 195 -10.82 -6.25 3.75
N VAL A 196 -11.83 -5.40 3.62
CA VAL A 196 -13.24 -5.81 3.67
C VAL A 196 -13.63 -6.74 2.50
N THR A 197 -12.82 -6.77 1.44
CA THR A 197 -13.12 -7.49 0.19
C THR A 197 -12.55 -8.90 0.13
N GLY A 198 -11.90 -9.41 1.18
CA GLY A 198 -11.23 -10.70 1.18
C GLY A 198 -9.89 -10.73 0.44
N ARG A 199 -9.39 -9.57 -0.05
CA ARG A 199 -8.05 -9.50 -0.65
C ARG A 199 -6.98 -9.58 0.42
N LEU A 200 -5.87 -10.24 0.11
CA LEU A 200 -4.67 -10.19 0.94
C LEU A 200 -4.07 -8.78 0.92
N SER A 201 -3.43 -8.40 2.00
CA SER A 201 -2.58 -7.23 2.08
C SER A 201 -1.15 -7.66 2.43
N SER A 202 -0.15 -6.88 2.05
CA SER A 202 1.24 -7.10 2.47
C SER A 202 1.87 -5.81 2.98
N THR A 203 2.72 -5.96 4.00
CA THR A 203 3.42 -4.85 4.65
C THR A 203 4.88 -5.22 4.92
N ASP A 204 5.70 -4.24 5.13
CA ASP A 204 7.10 -4.35 5.56
C ASP A 204 7.99 -5.25 4.68
N PRO A 205 8.05 -5.03 3.35
CA PRO A 205 7.41 -4.03 2.49
C PRO A 205 6.10 -4.49 1.87
N ASN A 206 5.31 -3.55 1.30
CA ASN A 206 4.17 -3.90 0.47
C ASN A 206 4.64 -4.44 -0.89
N MET A 207 4.55 -5.76 -1.07
CA MET A 207 4.97 -6.45 -2.30
C MET A 207 3.84 -6.62 -3.32
N GLN A 208 2.59 -6.29 -2.97
CA GLN A 208 1.43 -6.47 -3.85
C GLN A 208 1.19 -5.27 -4.77
N ASN A 209 1.74 -4.10 -4.45
CA ASN A 209 1.57 -2.88 -5.22
C ASN A 209 2.75 -2.57 -6.15
N ILE A 210 3.60 -3.54 -6.43
CA ILE A 210 4.68 -3.40 -7.42
C ILE A 210 4.03 -3.33 -8.81
N PRO A 211 4.29 -2.26 -9.59
CA PRO A 211 3.68 -2.04 -10.91
C PRO A 211 4.22 -3.00 -11.97
#